data_be1a2d1b4af23a7d8e36f8b985eb0386
#
_entry.id   be1a2d1b4af23a7d8e36f8b985eb0386
#
_cell.length_a   1.000
_cell.length_b   1.000
_cell.length_c   1.000
_cell.angle_alpha   90.00
_cell.angle_beta   90.00
_cell.angle_gamma   90.00
#
_symmetry.space_group_name_H-M   'P 1'
#
loop_
_entity.id
_entity.type
_entity.pdbx_description
1 polymer ?
#
loop_
_entity_poly.entity_id
_entity_poly.type
_entity_poly.pdbx_seq_one_letter_code
_entity_poly.pdbx_strand_id
1 'polypeptide(L)'
;IGVSEQELALEAGLTPEYYRRLEQENQSVPQKVRKRLKDALIRLHPEPLTLLFDYVRIRFPTIDVKHVIEDVLRLKMKYLVQEPRGMYGYTSTYRIGDVMVLTSPLEEMGVLLELRGKGCRQFEAYLDGQKRTWYEFFRKCMKERAVFKRVDLAVNDLVGMLDIPLLISKCRKEECVSVFRSFRAFRSGGLVSRQEQDSAHMGATLYIGSMQSDLYFCL
;
A
#
# COMPACT_ATOMS: atom_id res chain seq x y z
N ILE A 1 13.29 -6.47 5.38
CA ILE A 1 13.35 -7.33 4.17
C ILE A 1 14.00 -8.68 4.54
N GLY A 2 13.89 -9.41 5.49
CA GLY A 2 14.28 -10.79 5.79
C GLY A 2 15.66 -11.32 5.29
N VAL A 3 16.43 -10.53 4.54
CA VAL A 3 17.76 -10.86 4.00
C VAL A 3 18.81 -10.12 4.83
N SER A 4 19.80 -10.83 5.34
CA SER A 4 20.89 -10.21 6.09
C SER A 4 21.89 -9.49 5.16
N GLU A 5 22.58 -8.48 5.68
CA GLU A 5 23.63 -7.74 4.95
C GLU A 5 24.72 -8.68 4.44
N GLN A 6 25.08 -9.69 5.24
CA GLN A 6 26.10 -10.67 4.88
C GLN A 6 25.68 -11.56 3.71
N GLU A 7 24.42 -12.05 3.73
CA GLU A 7 23.88 -12.85 2.64
C GLU A 7 23.81 -12.05 1.35
N LEU A 8 23.35 -10.79 1.42
CA LEU A 8 23.28 -9.91 0.27
C LEU A 8 24.67 -9.61 -0.31
N ALA A 9 25.65 -9.30 0.53
CA ALA A 9 27.01 -9.04 0.09
C ALA A 9 27.59 -10.25 -0.63
N LEU A 10 27.51 -11.44 -0.03
CA LEU A 10 28.03 -12.69 -0.60
C LEU A 10 27.34 -13.03 -1.93
N GLU A 11 26.02 -12.96 -1.99
CA GLU A 11 25.26 -13.24 -3.21
C GLU A 11 25.58 -12.24 -4.34
N ALA A 12 25.85 -10.98 -3.98
CA ALA A 12 26.33 -9.96 -4.93
C ALA A 12 27.80 -10.13 -5.31
N GLY A 13 28.52 -11.10 -4.72
CA GLY A 13 29.96 -11.32 -4.91
C GLY A 13 30.79 -10.15 -4.39
N LEU A 14 30.38 -9.55 -3.29
CA LEU A 14 31.07 -8.49 -2.56
C LEU A 14 31.58 -9.04 -1.23
N THR A 15 32.64 -8.44 -0.68
CA THR A 15 33.02 -8.74 0.70
C THR A 15 32.09 -7.99 1.67
N PRO A 16 31.76 -8.57 2.85
CA PRO A 16 30.91 -7.87 3.84
C PRO A 16 31.49 -6.53 4.28
N GLU A 17 32.84 -6.41 4.34
CA GLU A 17 33.51 -5.17 4.70
C GLU A 17 33.34 -4.09 3.63
N TYR A 18 33.40 -4.47 2.34
CA TYR A 18 33.16 -3.55 1.24
C TYR A 18 31.69 -3.09 1.20
N TYR A 19 30.76 -4.02 1.46
CA TYR A 19 29.33 -3.68 1.55
C TYR A 19 29.06 -2.68 2.69
N ARG A 20 29.56 -2.92 3.92
CA ARG A 20 29.43 -1.99 5.04
C ARG A 20 30.03 -0.61 4.75
N ARG A 21 31.16 -0.57 4.03
CA ARG A 21 31.74 0.71 3.61
C ARG A 21 30.82 1.49 2.68
N LEU A 22 30.16 0.81 1.73
CA LEU A 22 29.20 1.45 0.83
C LEU A 22 27.98 2.02 1.56
N GLU A 23 27.56 1.42 2.66
CA GLU A 23 26.46 1.94 3.49
C GLU A 23 26.89 3.12 4.37
N GLN A 24 28.12 3.10 4.88
CA GLN A 24 28.62 4.13 5.78
C GLN A 24 29.12 5.38 5.07
N GLU A 25 29.71 5.20 3.90
CA GLU A 25 30.25 6.30 3.10
C GLU A 25 29.16 6.78 2.16
N ASN A 26 28.39 7.75 2.42
CA ASN A 26 27.33 8.41 1.60
C ASN A 26 27.76 8.70 0.13
N GLN A 27 28.63 7.87 -0.43
CA GLN A 27 29.17 7.95 -1.78
C GLN A 27 28.23 7.27 -2.78
N SER A 28 28.18 7.80 -3.99
CA SER A 28 27.40 7.19 -5.07
C SER A 28 27.93 5.79 -5.37
N VAL A 29 27.12 4.76 -5.05
CA VAL A 29 27.46 3.36 -5.36
C VAL A 29 27.69 3.21 -6.88
N PRO A 30 28.83 2.68 -7.32
CA PRO A 30 29.12 2.48 -8.75
C PRO A 30 28.00 1.69 -9.44
N GLN A 31 27.60 2.09 -10.62
CA GLN A 31 26.47 1.49 -11.35
C GLN A 31 26.58 -0.03 -11.50
N LYS A 32 27.80 -0.55 -11.71
CA LYS A 32 28.09 -1.98 -11.81
C LYS A 32 27.81 -2.72 -10.50
N VAL A 33 28.18 -2.11 -9.37
CA VAL A 33 27.95 -2.66 -8.02
C VAL A 33 26.46 -2.61 -7.68
N ARG A 34 25.78 -1.49 -7.97
CA ARG A 34 24.33 -1.34 -7.79
C ARG A 34 23.56 -2.41 -8.57
N LYS A 35 23.95 -2.69 -9.81
CA LYS A 35 23.34 -3.77 -10.60
C LYS A 35 23.53 -5.13 -9.93
N ARG A 36 24.75 -5.47 -9.48
CA ARG A 36 25.02 -6.74 -8.80
C ARG A 36 24.22 -6.92 -7.52
N LEU A 37 24.10 -5.87 -6.71
CA LEU A 37 23.28 -5.88 -5.49
C LEU A 37 21.80 -6.08 -5.82
N LYS A 38 21.28 -5.41 -6.86
CA LYS A 38 19.91 -5.56 -7.31
C LYS A 38 19.63 -7.00 -7.81
N ASP A 39 20.50 -7.55 -8.64
CA ASP A 39 20.38 -8.91 -9.14
C ASP A 39 20.44 -9.94 -8.00
N ALA A 40 21.29 -9.69 -6.97
CA ALA A 40 21.38 -10.52 -5.77
C ALA A 40 20.10 -10.46 -4.92
N LEU A 41 19.54 -9.27 -4.71
CA LEU A 41 18.26 -9.10 -4.01
C LEU A 41 17.12 -9.86 -4.70
N ILE A 42 17.05 -9.81 -6.03
CA ILE A 42 16.04 -10.55 -6.80
C ILE A 42 16.20 -12.07 -6.61
N ARG A 43 17.44 -12.58 -6.56
CA ARG A 43 17.70 -14.01 -6.32
C ARG A 43 17.38 -14.46 -4.90
N LEU A 44 17.68 -13.62 -3.91
CA LEU A 44 17.44 -13.91 -2.50
C LEU A 44 15.97 -13.73 -2.09
N HIS A 45 15.21 -12.96 -2.86
CA HIS A 45 13.77 -12.76 -2.65
C HIS A 45 12.97 -13.55 -3.68
N PRO A 46 12.31 -14.65 -3.29
CA PRO A 46 11.51 -15.45 -4.21
C PRO A 46 10.29 -14.66 -4.75
N GLU A 47 9.83 -13.68 -3.99
CA GLU A 47 8.72 -12.79 -4.35
C GLU A 47 9.16 -11.32 -4.26
N PRO A 48 9.90 -10.80 -5.26
CA PRO A 48 10.43 -9.44 -5.23
C PRO A 48 9.34 -8.36 -5.30
N LEU A 49 8.17 -8.71 -5.82
CA LEU A 49 6.99 -7.87 -5.89
C LEU A 49 5.84 -8.51 -5.11
N THR A 50 5.24 -7.78 -4.20
CA THR A 50 4.05 -8.25 -3.48
C THR A 50 2.86 -7.35 -3.79
N LEU A 51 1.75 -7.97 -4.20
CA LEU A 51 0.48 -7.29 -4.42
C LEU A 51 -0.32 -7.26 -3.12
N LEU A 52 -0.85 -6.10 -2.79
CA LEU A 52 -1.65 -5.93 -1.57
C LEU A 52 -2.81 -4.94 -1.79
N PHE A 53 -3.85 -5.06 -0.97
CA PHE A 53 -4.93 -4.09 -0.93
C PHE A 53 -4.51 -2.92 -0.02
N ASP A 54 -4.49 -1.70 -0.56
CA ASP A 54 -4.10 -0.51 0.21
C ASP A 54 -5.29 0.34 0.64
N TYR A 55 -6.42 0.20 -0.03
CA TYR A 55 -7.67 0.83 0.35
C TYR A 55 -8.86 -0.06 -0.03
N VAL A 56 -9.79 -0.27 0.89
CA VAL A 56 -11.03 -0.98 0.62
C VAL A 56 -12.18 -0.23 1.28
N ARG A 57 -13.17 0.17 0.48
CA ARG A 57 -14.42 0.78 0.94
C ARG A 57 -15.60 0.04 0.33
N ILE A 58 -16.43 -0.56 1.19
CA ILE A 58 -17.56 -1.40 0.79
C ILE A 58 -18.79 -0.97 1.53
N ARG A 59 -19.88 -0.69 0.80
CA ARG A 59 -21.19 -0.38 1.37
C ARG A 59 -22.11 -1.60 1.30
N PHE A 60 -22.66 -1.97 2.43
CA PHE A 60 -23.69 -3.02 2.56
C PHE A 60 -25.06 -2.39 2.57
N PRO A 61 -26.03 -2.89 1.78
CA PRO A 61 -27.40 -2.36 1.71
C PRO A 61 -28.26 -2.86 2.89
N THR A 62 -27.80 -2.64 4.11
CA THR A 62 -28.47 -3.00 5.36
C THR A 62 -28.10 -2.01 6.45
N ILE A 63 -28.99 -1.79 7.41
CA ILE A 63 -28.71 -1.04 8.64
C ILE A 63 -28.28 -1.95 9.80
N ASP A 64 -28.33 -3.28 9.62
CA ASP A 64 -27.90 -4.24 10.63
C ASP A 64 -26.37 -4.31 10.70
N VAL A 65 -25.80 -3.41 11.49
CA VAL A 65 -24.36 -3.33 11.71
C VAL A 65 -23.82 -4.58 12.41
N LYS A 66 -24.63 -5.23 13.27
CA LYS A 66 -24.22 -6.46 13.96
C LYS A 66 -24.03 -7.59 12.98
N HIS A 67 -24.97 -7.79 12.06
CA HIS A 67 -24.83 -8.76 10.98
C HIS A 67 -23.55 -8.52 10.15
N VAL A 68 -23.28 -7.28 9.77
CA VAL A 68 -22.05 -6.96 9.00
C VAL A 68 -20.82 -7.31 9.80
N ILE A 69 -20.73 -6.90 11.07
CA ILE A 69 -19.54 -7.12 11.91
C ILE A 69 -19.37 -8.62 12.23
N GLU A 70 -20.42 -9.31 12.70
CA GLU A 70 -20.29 -10.66 13.22
C GLU A 70 -20.34 -11.73 12.13
N ASP A 71 -21.20 -11.59 11.11
CA ASP A 71 -21.40 -12.65 10.10
C ASP A 71 -20.59 -12.43 8.82
N VAL A 72 -20.35 -11.16 8.44
CA VAL A 72 -19.59 -10.85 7.22
C VAL A 72 -18.10 -10.69 7.53
N LEU A 73 -17.75 -9.80 8.48
CA LEU A 73 -16.36 -9.57 8.87
C LEU A 73 -15.84 -10.67 9.80
N ARG A 74 -16.73 -11.41 10.47
CA ARG A 74 -16.43 -12.39 11.52
C ARG A 74 -15.59 -11.81 12.66
N LEU A 75 -15.93 -10.58 13.05
CA LEU A 75 -15.39 -9.91 14.22
C LEU A 75 -16.44 -9.96 15.34
N LYS A 76 -16.01 -9.97 16.60
CA LYS A 76 -16.95 -9.96 17.73
C LYS A 76 -17.25 -8.51 18.10
N MET A 77 -18.52 -8.14 18.06
CA MET A 77 -19.01 -6.78 18.36
C MET A 77 -18.43 -6.21 19.66
N LYS A 78 -18.27 -7.04 20.68
CA LYS A 78 -17.74 -6.65 22.00
C LYS A 78 -16.29 -6.10 22.00
N TYR A 79 -15.54 -6.31 20.92
CA TYR A 79 -14.17 -5.80 20.78
C TYR A 79 -14.11 -4.48 20.00
N LEU A 80 -15.23 -4.02 19.45
CA LEU A 80 -15.29 -2.76 18.74
C LEU A 80 -15.76 -1.65 19.68
N VAL A 81 -15.09 -0.52 19.61
CA VAL A 81 -15.49 0.71 20.31
C VAL A 81 -16.46 1.47 19.41
N GLN A 82 -17.61 1.84 19.96
CA GLN A 82 -18.55 2.70 19.26
C GLN A 82 -18.22 4.17 19.54
N GLU A 83 -18.01 4.93 18.47
CA GLU A 83 -17.78 6.37 18.50
C GLU A 83 -19.03 7.09 17.96
N PRO A 84 -19.56 8.13 18.67
CA PRO A 84 -20.74 8.89 18.23
C PRO A 84 -20.37 9.93 17.14
N ARG A 85 -19.47 9.54 16.23
CA ARG A 85 -19.03 10.35 15.10
C ARG A 85 -18.84 9.44 13.88
N GLY A 86 -19.31 9.89 12.74
CA GLY A 86 -19.11 9.23 11.46
C GLY A 86 -18.44 10.14 10.44
N MET A 87 -18.20 9.59 9.27
CA MET A 87 -17.70 10.29 8.08
C MET A 87 -18.69 10.10 6.94
N TYR A 88 -18.59 10.89 5.89
CA TYR A 88 -19.39 10.73 4.67
C TYR A 88 -20.92 10.77 4.89
N GLY A 89 -21.40 11.48 5.91
CA GLY A 89 -22.79 11.53 6.28
C GLY A 89 -23.27 10.41 7.20
N TYR A 90 -22.42 9.45 7.58
CA TYR A 90 -22.70 8.47 8.62
C TYR A 90 -22.66 9.11 10.00
N THR A 91 -23.46 8.59 10.94
CA THR A 91 -23.65 9.20 12.27
C THR A 91 -22.79 8.59 13.36
N SER A 92 -22.37 7.34 13.22
CA SER A 92 -21.48 6.69 14.17
C SER A 92 -20.50 5.72 13.51
N THR A 93 -19.44 5.36 14.23
CA THR A 93 -18.39 4.45 13.77
C THR A 93 -18.14 3.39 14.84
N TYR A 94 -18.12 2.13 14.45
CA TYR A 94 -17.57 1.02 15.22
C TYR A 94 -16.13 0.78 14.77
N ARG A 95 -15.20 0.82 15.72
CA ARG A 95 -13.77 0.76 15.43
C ARG A 95 -13.07 -0.33 16.21
N ILE A 96 -12.16 -1.05 15.55
CA ILE A 96 -11.15 -1.88 16.18
C ILE A 96 -9.80 -1.59 15.50
N GLY A 97 -8.92 -0.88 16.22
CA GLY A 97 -7.69 -0.36 15.61
C GLY A 97 -7.97 0.55 14.39
N ASP A 98 -7.46 0.17 13.24
CA ASP A 98 -7.62 0.91 11.98
C ASP A 98 -8.78 0.38 11.10
N VAL A 99 -9.51 -0.64 11.55
CA VAL A 99 -10.73 -1.13 10.87
C VAL A 99 -11.92 -0.32 11.34
N MET A 100 -12.66 0.27 10.40
CA MET A 100 -13.81 1.13 10.67
C MET A 100 -15.08 0.62 10.00
N VAL A 101 -16.16 0.56 10.76
CA VAL A 101 -17.50 0.23 10.26
C VAL A 101 -18.41 1.39 10.63
N LEU A 102 -18.84 2.14 9.60
CA LEU A 102 -19.68 3.32 9.77
C LEU A 102 -21.15 2.95 9.60
N THR A 103 -22.00 3.55 10.39
CA THR A 103 -23.45 3.28 10.39
C THR A 103 -24.26 4.56 10.47
N SER A 104 -25.46 4.50 9.92
CA SER A 104 -26.47 5.57 9.90
C SER A 104 -27.84 4.95 10.18
N PRO A 105 -28.78 5.68 10.79
CA PRO A 105 -30.17 5.25 10.92
C PRO A 105 -30.92 5.25 9.58
N LEU A 106 -30.36 5.88 8.54
CA LEU A 106 -30.98 6.00 7.23
C LEU A 106 -30.70 4.73 6.40
N GLU A 107 -31.75 4.05 5.95
CA GLU A 107 -31.65 2.80 5.19
C GLU A 107 -30.86 2.96 3.89
N GLU A 108 -31.03 4.09 3.19
CA GLU A 108 -30.33 4.39 1.95
C GLU A 108 -28.80 4.51 2.13
N MET A 109 -28.35 4.82 3.33
CA MET A 109 -26.93 4.88 3.66
C MET A 109 -26.32 3.49 3.84
N GLY A 110 -27.06 2.59 4.48
CA GLY A 110 -26.57 1.25 4.82
C GLY A 110 -25.40 1.28 5.82
N VAL A 111 -24.62 0.21 5.84
CA VAL A 111 -23.39 0.08 6.63
C VAL A 111 -22.18 0.18 5.71
N LEU A 112 -21.16 0.96 6.10
CA LEU A 112 -19.96 1.18 5.32
C LEU A 112 -18.72 0.61 6.04
N LEU A 113 -18.06 -0.35 5.43
CA LEU A 113 -16.71 -0.78 5.84
C LEU A 113 -15.69 0.15 5.19
N GLU A 114 -14.73 0.62 5.99
CA GLU A 114 -13.61 1.44 5.55
C GLU A 114 -12.30 0.88 6.09
N LEU A 115 -11.41 0.51 5.18
CA LEU A 115 -10.05 0.04 5.46
C LEU A 115 -9.07 0.92 4.68
N ARG A 116 -8.14 1.56 5.37
CA ARG A 116 -7.11 2.42 4.77
C ARG A 116 -5.74 1.90 5.15
N GLY A 117 -4.83 1.74 4.23
CA GLY A 117 -3.44 1.36 4.48
C GLY A 117 -3.26 0.36 5.62
N LYS A 118 -2.98 0.86 6.84
CA LYS A 118 -2.85 0.02 8.04
C LYS A 118 -4.11 -0.79 8.36
N GLY A 119 -5.30 -0.26 8.08
CA GLY A 119 -6.57 -0.98 8.25
C GLY A 119 -6.68 -2.19 7.33
N CYS A 120 -6.17 -2.10 6.10
CA CYS A 120 -6.08 -3.25 5.20
C CYS A 120 -5.11 -4.31 5.75
N ARG A 121 -3.92 -3.90 6.25
CA ARG A 121 -2.95 -4.83 6.88
C ARG A 121 -3.54 -5.52 8.11
N GLN A 122 -4.21 -4.76 8.96
CA GLN A 122 -4.86 -5.31 10.15
C GLN A 122 -5.98 -6.28 9.79
N PHE A 123 -6.81 -5.93 8.80
CA PHE A 123 -7.91 -6.79 8.37
C PHE A 123 -7.41 -8.07 7.69
N GLU A 124 -6.32 -7.99 6.93
CA GLU A 124 -5.63 -9.14 6.35
C GLU A 124 -5.18 -10.12 7.45
N ALA A 125 -4.57 -9.62 8.53
CA ALA A 125 -4.20 -10.46 9.68
C ALA A 125 -5.43 -11.12 10.35
N TYR A 126 -6.60 -10.45 10.36
CA TYR A 126 -7.83 -11.08 10.83
C TYR A 126 -8.33 -12.15 9.86
N LEU A 127 -8.24 -11.93 8.55
CA LEU A 127 -8.58 -12.94 7.55
C LEU A 127 -7.70 -14.18 7.70
N ASP A 128 -6.39 -14.00 7.87
CA ASP A 128 -5.43 -15.08 8.08
C ASP A 128 -5.76 -15.88 9.35
N GLY A 129 -6.03 -15.20 10.45
CA GLY A 129 -6.46 -15.82 11.71
C GLY A 129 -7.78 -16.59 11.58
N GLN A 130 -8.64 -16.19 10.65
CA GLN A 130 -9.90 -16.86 10.31
C GLN A 130 -9.72 -17.94 9.22
N LYS A 131 -8.51 -18.16 8.71
CA LYS A 131 -8.21 -19.04 7.56
C LYS A 131 -9.04 -18.64 6.32
N ARG A 132 -9.12 -17.37 6.03
CA ARG A 132 -9.85 -16.80 4.90
C ARG A 132 -8.93 -15.94 4.06
N THR A 133 -9.22 -15.87 2.77
CA THR A 133 -8.55 -15.00 1.81
C THR A 133 -9.40 -13.74 1.53
N TRP A 134 -8.78 -12.70 0.97
CA TRP A 134 -9.48 -11.54 0.42
C TRP A 134 -10.54 -11.94 -0.62
N TYR A 135 -10.25 -12.95 -1.44
CA TYR A 135 -11.19 -13.47 -2.43
C TYR A 135 -12.47 -14.00 -1.79
N GLU A 136 -12.34 -14.82 -0.73
CA GLU A 136 -13.49 -15.37 -0.01
C GLU A 136 -14.30 -14.27 0.71
N PHE A 137 -13.60 -13.27 1.26
CA PHE A 137 -14.24 -12.12 1.86
C PHE A 137 -15.04 -11.31 0.82
N PHE A 138 -14.44 -10.96 -0.31
CA PHE A 138 -15.13 -10.22 -1.38
C PHE A 138 -16.29 -11.02 -1.96
N ARG A 139 -16.13 -12.34 -2.12
CA ARG A 139 -17.23 -13.21 -2.55
C ARG A 139 -18.39 -13.20 -1.54
N LYS A 140 -18.11 -13.17 -0.23
CA LYS A 140 -19.15 -13.00 0.80
C LYS A 140 -19.82 -11.64 0.67
N CYS A 141 -19.07 -10.54 0.50
CA CYS A 141 -19.62 -9.20 0.29
C CYS A 141 -20.56 -9.15 -0.94
N MET A 142 -20.18 -9.78 -2.05
CA MET A 142 -21.05 -9.85 -3.23
C MET A 142 -22.35 -10.62 -2.98
N LYS A 143 -22.31 -11.69 -2.19
CA LYS A 143 -23.52 -12.42 -1.77
C LYS A 143 -24.45 -11.55 -0.91
N GLU A 144 -23.88 -10.65 -0.11
CA GLU A 144 -24.62 -9.63 0.67
C GLU A 144 -25.08 -8.44 -0.18
N ARG A 145 -24.93 -8.49 -1.53
CA ARG A 145 -25.24 -7.41 -2.46
C ARG A 145 -24.51 -6.10 -2.13
N ALA A 146 -23.36 -6.20 -1.52
CA ALA A 146 -22.55 -5.05 -1.17
C ALA A 146 -22.00 -4.35 -2.41
N VAL A 147 -21.84 -3.04 -2.32
CA VAL A 147 -21.31 -2.18 -3.39
C VAL A 147 -19.87 -1.79 -3.03
N PHE A 148 -18.94 -2.15 -3.89
CA PHE A 148 -17.55 -1.73 -3.78
C PHE A 148 -17.43 -0.27 -4.22
N LYS A 149 -17.20 0.62 -3.25
CA LYS A 149 -17.07 2.07 -3.49
C LYS A 149 -15.66 2.47 -3.87
N ARG A 150 -14.66 1.73 -3.37
CA ARG A 150 -13.24 1.93 -3.71
C ARG A 150 -12.43 0.69 -3.36
N VAL A 151 -11.54 0.30 -4.24
CA VAL A 151 -10.53 -0.72 -4.01
C VAL A 151 -9.23 -0.23 -4.64
N ASP A 152 -8.21 -0.04 -3.81
CA ASP A 152 -6.87 0.32 -4.29
C ASP A 152 -5.96 -0.89 -4.11
N LEU A 153 -5.25 -1.23 -5.17
CA LEU A 153 -4.20 -2.23 -5.18
C LEU A 153 -2.85 -1.52 -5.16
N ALA A 154 -1.94 -2.00 -4.34
CA ALA A 154 -0.57 -1.56 -4.31
C ALA A 154 0.38 -2.72 -4.62
N VAL A 155 1.47 -2.41 -5.29
CA VAL A 155 2.56 -3.34 -5.52
C VAL A 155 3.75 -2.84 -4.72
N ASN A 156 4.17 -3.61 -3.73
CA ASN A 156 5.41 -3.34 -3.02
C ASN A 156 6.59 -3.91 -3.83
N ASP A 157 7.47 -3.03 -4.23
CA ASP A 157 8.74 -3.38 -4.85
C ASP A 157 9.82 -3.50 -3.77
N LEU A 158 10.04 -4.73 -3.31
CA LEU A 158 10.95 -5.01 -2.19
C LEU A 158 12.43 -4.94 -2.58
N VAL A 159 12.73 -4.94 -3.87
CA VAL A 159 14.11 -5.00 -4.39
C VAL A 159 14.48 -3.81 -5.30
N GLY A 160 13.60 -2.82 -5.43
CA GLY A 160 13.83 -1.63 -6.25
C GLY A 160 13.91 -1.94 -7.74
N MET A 161 13.03 -2.80 -8.25
CA MET A 161 12.91 -3.06 -9.70
C MET A 161 12.41 -1.84 -10.46
N LEU A 162 11.53 -1.06 -9.82
CA LEU A 162 10.96 0.15 -10.39
C LEU A 162 11.83 1.36 -9.99
N ASP A 163 12.48 1.97 -10.95
CA ASP A 163 13.19 3.24 -10.76
C ASP A 163 12.22 4.40 -11.02
N ILE A 164 11.49 4.81 -9.98
CA ILE A 164 10.50 5.90 -10.08
C ILE A 164 11.11 7.22 -10.56
N PRO A 165 12.28 7.67 -10.08
CA PRO A 165 12.97 8.83 -10.63
C PRO A 165 13.24 8.75 -12.14
N LEU A 166 13.67 7.57 -12.62
CA LEU A 166 13.89 7.34 -14.06
C LEU A 166 12.56 7.40 -14.84
N LEU A 167 11.50 6.76 -14.32
CA LEU A 167 10.17 6.80 -14.94
C LEU A 167 9.65 8.24 -15.04
N ILE A 168 9.80 9.05 -13.98
CA ILE A 168 9.44 10.48 -14.00
C ILE A 168 10.24 11.22 -15.08
N SER A 169 11.54 10.96 -15.18
CA SER A 169 12.39 11.57 -16.21
C SER A 169 11.91 11.23 -17.62
N LYS A 170 11.58 9.96 -17.86
CA LYS A 170 11.06 9.49 -19.15
C LYS A 170 9.71 10.11 -19.50
N CYS A 171 8.78 10.21 -18.54
CA CYS A 171 7.50 10.87 -18.74
C CYS A 171 7.68 12.36 -19.14
N ARG A 172 8.61 13.06 -18.49
CA ARG A 172 8.91 14.47 -18.78
C ARG A 172 9.56 14.69 -20.15
N LYS A 173 10.27 13.69 -20.66
CA LYS A 173 10.92 13.71 -21.98
C LYS A 173 10.01 13.18 -23.08
N GLU A 174 8.75 12.86 -22.76
CA GLU A 174 7.79 12.28 -23.72
C GLU A 174 8.21 10.91 -24.27
N GLU A 175 9.05 10.18 -23.54
CA GLU A 175 9.53 8.84 -23.92
C GLU A 175 8.56 7.72 -23.49
N CYS A 176 7.44 8.06 -22.82
CA CYS A 176 6.45 7.10 -22.33
C CYS A 176 5.24 7.02 -23.27
N VAL A 177 4.98 5.83 -23.82
CA VAL A 177 3.76 5.55 -24.56
C VAL A 177 2.73 4.92 -23.63
N SER A 178 1.52 5.49 -23.56
CA SER A 178 0.46 5.03 -22.68
C SER A 178 -0.92 5.36 -23.24
N VAL A 179 -1.92 4.57 -22.88
CA VAL A 179 -3.34 4.89 -23.10
C VAL A 179 -3.82 6.05 -22.21
N PHE A 180 -3.08 6.37 -21.16
CA PHE A 180 -3.38 7.50 -20.28
C PHE A 180 -2.85 8.81 -20.88
N ARG A 181 -3.67 9.87 -20.77
CA ARG A 181 -3.38 11.17 -21.39
C ARG A 181 -2.58 12.11 -20.50
N SER A 182 -2.43 11.81 -19.21
CA SER A 182 -1.80 12.74 -18.26
C SER A 182 -1.02 12.00 -17.19
N PHE A 183 -0.01 12.68 -16.69
CA PHE A 183 0.72 12.27 -15.49
C PHE A 183 0.97 13.46 -14.57
N ARG A 184 1.22 13.18 -13.28
CA ARG A 184 1.71 14.14 -12.29
C ARG A 184 2.85 13.51 -11.52
N ALA A 185 3.89 14.26 -11.25
CA ALA A 185 5.05 13.79 -10.53
C ALA A 185 5.37 14.73 -9.37
N PHE A 186 5.58 14.16 -8.20
CA PHE A 186 5.99 14.88 -6.99
C PHE A 186 7.32 14.32 -6.50
N ARG A 187 8.17 15.22 -6.01
CA ARG A 187 9.36 14.85 -5.24
C ARG A 187 9.29 15.61 -3.94
N SER A 188 9.42 14.89 -2.85
CA SER A 188 9.61 15.47 -1.53
C SER A 188 11.12 15.49 -1.23
N GLY A 189 11.60 16.57 -0.65
CA GLY A 189 12.97 16.71 -0.20
C GLY A 189 13.00 17.24 1.24
N GLY A 190 13.99 16.83 2.02
CA GLY A 190 14.26 17.41 3.32
C GLY A 190 14.88 18.81 3.18
N LEU A 191 14.64 19.70 4.16
CA LEU A 191 15.41 20.93 4.29
C LEU A 191 16.81 20.54 4.79
N VAL A 192 17.83 20.85 3.99
CA VAL A 192 19.23 20.59 4.34
C VAL A 192 19.69 21.66 5.32
N SER A 193 20.23 21.26 6.48
CA SER A 193 20.98 22.18 7.32
C SER A 193 22.29 22.56 6.60
N ARG A 194 22.80 23.78 6.85
CA ARG A 194 24.03 24.31 6.18
C ARG A 194 25.27 23.42 6.33
N GLN A 195 25.20 22.37 7.13
CA GLN A 195 26.35 21.46 7.42
C GLN A 195 26.28 20.11 6.70
N GLU A 196 25.13 19.74 6.09
CA GLU A 196 24.98 18.48 5.36
C GLU A 196 24.63 18.79 3.90
N GLN A 197 25.55 18.52 3.00
CA GLN A 197 25.39 18.75 1.56
C GLN A 197 24.52 17.70 0.85
N ASP A 198 24.01 16.67 1.55
CA ASP A 198 23.14 15.66 0.97
C ASP A 198 21.67 15.96 1.27
N SER A 199 20.94 16.39 0.26
CA SER A 199 19.49 16.44 0.29
C SER A 199 18.94 15.00 0.43
N ALA A 200 18.50 14.63 1.61
CA ALA A 200 17.77 13.38 1.80
C ALA A 200 16.56 13.37 0.87
N HIS A 201 16.60 12.55 -0.17
CA HIS A 201 15.47 12.35 -1.07
C HIS A 201 14.39 11.57 -0.29
N MET A 202 13.38 12.28 0.21
CA MET A 202 12.29 11.71 1.02
C MET A 202 11.27 10.92 0.18
N GLY A 203 11.54 10.72 -1.10
CA GLY A 203 10.72 9.93 -1.99
C GLY A 203 10.29 10.68 -3.25
N ALA A 204 9.85 9.90 -4.21
CA ALA A 204 9.26 10.39 -5.46
C ALA A 204 7.97 9.61 -5.72
N THR A 205 6.95 10.28 -6.22
CA THR A 205 5.67 9.66 -6.56
C THR A 205 5.30 10.05 -7.99
N LEU A 206 4.93 9.05 -8.79
CA LEU A 206 4.44 9.22 -10.14
C LEU A 206 2.97 8.79 -10.21
N TYR A 207 2.11 9.70 -10.60
CA TYR A 207 0.70 9.43 -10.86
C TYR A 207 0.46 9.38 -12.36
N ILE A 208 -0.19 8.31 -12.84
CA ILE A 208 -0.54 8.14 -14.25
C ILE A 208 -2.06 8.02 -14.37
N GLY A 209 -2.67 8.83 -15.21
CA GLY A 209 -4.12 8.93 -15.38
C GLY A 209 -4.75 10.04 -14.56
N SER A 210 -6.07 9.97 -14.39
CA SER A 210 -6.88 10.94 -13.66
C SER A 210 -7.65 10.26 -12.54
N MET A 211 -7.79 10.92 -11.39
CA MET A 211 -8.64 10.45 -10.29
C MET A 211 -10.13 10.36 -10.66
N GLN A 212 -10.52 10.92 -11.81
CA GLN A 212 -11.89 10.86 -12.36
C GLN A 212 -12.06 9.70 -13.35
N SER A 213 -10.99 8.99 -13.71
CA SER A 213 -11.05 7.81 -14.58
C SER A 213 -11.29 6.54 -13.75
N ASP A 214 -11.82 5.51 -14.42
CA ASP A 214 -12.05 4.20 -13.80
C ASP A 214 -10.76 3.54 -13.33
N LEU A 215 -9.63 3.93 -13.91
CA LEU A 215 -8.30 3.42 -13.59
C LEU A 215 -7.30 4.56 -13.38
N TYR A 216 -6.50 4.45 -12.32
CA TYR A 216 -5.53 5.44 -11.92
C TYR A 216 -4.37 4.74 -11.22
N PHE A 217 -3.13 5.06 -11.61
CA PHE A 217 -1.91 4.51 -11.03
C PHE A 217 -1.20 5.52 -10.14
N CYS A 218 -0.69 5.03 -9.02
CA CYS A 218 0.22 5.75 -8.13
C CYS A 218 1.45 4.84 -7.92
N LEU A 219 2.62 5.31 -8.35
CA LEU A 219 3.91 4.61 -8.27
C LEU A 219 4.85 5.37 -7.37
#